data_12de739548524f1febe804a3e135d63e
#
_entry.id   12de739548524f1febe804a3e135d63e
#
_cell.length_a   1.000
_cell.length_b   1.000
_cell.length_c   1.000
_cell.angle_alpha   90.00
_cell.angle_beta   90.00
_cell.angle_gamma   90.00
#
_symmetry.space_group_name_H-M   'P 1'
#
loop_
_entity.id
_entity.type
_entity.pdbx_description
1 polymer ?
#
loop_
_entity_poly.entity_id
_entity_poly.type
_entity_poly.pdbx_seq_one_letter_code
_entity_poly.pdbx_strand_id
1 'polypeptide(L)'
;MDLWIKVFEVILPVIIIILTGFTFGKVTNVNLKPINLLLLYISTPCLIFSSLIDGKVTLSDAYQILISGTVMIFLSIIIGACLLKLFKKDLSIYLNTLVFPNTANLALPIALFAFGQEAFEYAIIFTTLVFFYHCSIGIFILN
;
A
#
# COMPACT_ATOMS: atom_id res chain seq x y z
N MET A 1 15.55 2.13 -25.62
CA MET A 1 15.21 3.20 -24.65
C MET A 1 15.58 2.67 -23.29
N ASP A 2 16.52 3.30 -22.64
CA ASP A 2 17.18 2.72 -21.47
C ASP A 2 16.23 2.52 -20.32
N LEU A 3 16.30 1.36 -19.69
CA LEU A 3 15.52 0.97 -18.51
C LEU A 3 15.51 2.08 -17.45
N TRP A 4 16.65 2.74 -17.28
CA TRP A 4 16.84 3.85 -16.33
C TRP A 4 15.97 5.07 -16.64
N ILE A 5 15.76 5.41 -17.90
CA ILE A 5 14.90 6.53 -18.30
C ILE A 5 13.45 6.24 -17.89
N LYS A 6 12.95 5.03 -18.18
CA LYS A 6 11.60 4.63 -17.76
C LYS A 6 11.43 4.63 -16.24
N VAL A 7 12.43 4.19 -15.49
CA VAL A 7 12.40 4.23 -14.02
C VAL A 7 12.30 5.68 -13.53
N PHE A 8 13.07 6.58 -14.12
CA PHE A 8 13.01 8.00 -13.80
C PHE A 8 11.64 8.64 -14.14
N GLU A 9 11.08 8.33 -15.29
CA GLU A 9 9.77 8.84 -15.73
C GLU A 9 8.65 8.43 -14.76
N VAL A 10 8.74 7.23 -14.18
CA VAL A 10 7.74 6.71 -13.22
C VAL A 10 7.93 7.29 -11.82
N ILE A 11 9.17 7.36 -11.34
CA ILE A 11 9.47 7.74 -9.96
C ILE A 11 9.46 9.26 -9.78
N LEU A 12 9.87 10.02 -10.78
CA LEU A 12 10.00 11.48 -10.70
C LEU A 12 8.71 12.19 -10.28
N PRO A 13 7.52 11.91 -10.88
CA PRO A 13 6.27 12.50 -10.43
C PRO A 13 5.95 12.22 -8.97
N VAL A 14 6.21 11.00 -8.51
CA VAL A 14 5.98 10.62 -7.11
C VAL A 14 6.89 11.40 -6.17
N ILE A 15 8.18 11.54 -6.51
CA ILE A 15 9.13 12.35 -5.73
C ILE A 15 8.71 13.81 -5.69
N ILE A 16 8.28 14.39 -6.82
CA ILE A 16 7.83 15.79 -6.89
C ILE A 16 6.63 16.00 -5.95
N ILE A 17 5.66 15.12 -5.97
CA ILE A 17 4.48 15.19 -5.08
C ILE A 17 4.89 15.11 -3.61
N ILE A 18 5.80 14.20 -3.25
CA ILE A 18 6.30 14.05 -1.88
C ILE A 18 7.04 15.33 -1.44
N LEU A 19 7.93 15.87 -2.27
CA LEU A 19 8.68 17.09 -1.96
C LEU A 19 7.76 18.31 -1.83
N THR A 20 6.76 18.40 -2.71
CA THR A 20 5.75 19.48 -2.65
C THR A 20 4.94 19.38 -1.35
N GLY A 21 4.47 18.19 -0.99
CA GLY A 21 3.74 17.96 0.25
C GLY A 21 4.59 18.24 1.49
N PHE A 22 5.86 17.83 1.49
CA PHE A 22 6.79 18.10 2.57
C PHE A 22 7.04 19.60 2.76
N THR A 23 7.32 20.33 1.66
CA THR A 23 7.54 21.79 1.70
C THR A 23 6.30 22.53 2.17
N PHE A 24 5.13 22.16 1.64
CA PHE A 24 3.85 22.73 2.05
C PHE A 24 3.58 22.50 3.56
N GLY A 25 3.76 21.27 4.03
CA GLY A 25 3.57 20.94 5.44
C GLY A 25 4.51 21.71 6.37
N LYS A 26 5.77 21.92 5.95
CA LYS A 26 6.77 22.65 6.72
C LYS A 26 6.47 24.16 6.77
N VAL A 27 5.95 24.73 5.69
CA VAL A 27 5.66 26.18 5.60
C VAL A 27 4.35 26.54 6.31
N THR A 28 3.33 25.68 6.20
CA THR A 28 1.98 26.02 6.66
C THR A 28 1.62 25.48 8.03
N ASN A 29 2.43 24.61 8.64
CA ASN A 29 2.14 23.94 9.92
C ASN A 29 0.74 23.31 9.98
N VAL A 30 0.25 22.76 8.87
CA VAL A 30 -1.09 22.17 8.77
C VAL A 30 -1.22 20.96 9.68
N ASN A 31 -2.32 20.89 10.41
CA ASN A 31 -2.69 19.67 11.13
C ASN A 31 -3.18 18.62 10.14
N LEU A 32 -2.37 17.58 9.92
CA LEU A 32 -2.67 16.49 8.97
C LEU A 32 -3.71 15.50 9.50
N LYS A 33 -4.05 15.54 10.79
CA LYS A 33 -4.98 14.58 11.40
C LYS A 33 -6.38 14.55 10.76
N PRO A 34 -7.06 15.70 10.52
CA PRO A 34 -8.34 15.71 9.82
C PRO A 34 -8.24 15.19 8.38
N ILE A 35 -7.15 15.53 7.68
CA ILE A 35 -6.93 15.10 6.30
C ILE A 35 -6.76 13.57 6.26
N ASN A 36 -5.97 13.00 7.15
CA ASN A 36 -5.77 11.56 7.25
C ASN A 36 -7.07 10.82 7.59
N LEU A 37 -7.92 11.38 8.45
CA LEU A 37 -9.23 10.80 8.75
C LEU A 37 -10.14 10.80 7.52
N LEU A 38 -10.18 11.89 6.77
CA LEU A 38 -10.94 11.99 5.52
C LEU A 38 -10.45 10.98 4.48
N LEU A 39 -9.13 10.87 4.30
CA LEU A 39 -8.53 9.89 3.41
C LEU A 39 -8.88 8.45 3.82
N LEU A 40 -8.77 8.14 5.11
CA LEU A 40 -8.99 6.79 5.62
C LEU A 40 -10.46 6.36 5.57
N TYR A 41 -11.38 7.23 6.03
CA TYR A 41 -12.79 6.86 6.21
C TYR A 41 -13.68 7.16 5.01
N ILE A 42 -13.27 8.06 4.13
CA ILE A 42 -14.07 8.47 2.96
C ILE A 42 -13.36 8.12 1.67
N SER A 43 -12.16 8.69 1.43
CA SER A 43 -11.51 8.57 0.12
C SER A 43 -11.11 7.13 -0.21
N THR A 44 -10.57 6.39 0.76
CA THR A 44 -10.14 5.00 0.54
C THR A 44 -11.32 4.07 0.23
N PRO A 45 -12.42 4.04 1.00
CA PRO A 45 -13.61 3.26 0.63
C PRO A 45 -14.21 3.65 -0.72
N CYS A 46 -14.29 4.96 -1.02
CA CYS A 46 -14.79 5.43 -2.31
C CYS A 46 -13.90 4.97 -3.48
N LEU A 47 -12.59 5.02 -3.32
CA LEU A 47 -11.63 4.54 -4.33
C LEU A 47 -11.81 3.03 -4.59
N ILE A 48 -11.91 2.24 -3.54
CA ILE A 48 -12.13 0.79 -3.63
C ILE A 48 -13.45 0.51 -4.35
N PHE A 49 -14.52 1.18 -3.95
CA PHE A 49 -15.85 0.99 -4.52
C PHE A 49 -15.91 1.38 -6.00
N SER A 50 -15.36 2.56 -6.35
CA SER A 50 -15.26 3.01 -7.73
C SER A 50 -14.48 2.01 -8.61
N SER A 51 -13.37 1.51 -8.13
CA SER A 51 -12.54 0.55 -8.88
C SER A 51 -13.22 -0.81 -9.07
N LEU A 52 -14.09 -1.22 -8.13
CA LEU A 52 -14.85 -2.46 -8.28
C LEU A 52 -16.01 -2.33 -9.28
N ILE A 53 -16.59 -1.13 -9.43
CA ILE A 53 -17.69 -0.88 -10.37
C ILE A 53 -17.18 -0.66 -11.79
N ASP A 54 -16.16 0.19 -11.93
CA ASP A 54 -15.63 0.63 -13.23
C ASP A 54 -14.51 -0.28 -13.74
N GLY A 55 -14.00 -1.15 -12.86
CA GLY A 55 -12.85 -2.00 -13.12
C GLY A 55 -13.11 -3.07 -14.17
N LYS A 56 -12.10 -3.30 -15.02
CA LYS A 56 -12.08 -4.38 -16.01
C LYS A 56 -11.58 -5.71 -15.43
N VAL A 57 -11.31 -5.73 -14.12
CA VAL A 57 -10.77 -6.92 -13.45
C VAL A 57 -11.84 -8.00 -13.39
N THR A 58 -11.53 -9.17 -13.93
CA THR A 58 -12.45 -10.31 -13.86
C THR A 58 -12.53 -10.89 -12.46
N LEU A 59 -13.64 -11.54 -12.12
CA LEU A 59 -13.77 -12.24 -10.83
C LEU A 59 -12.69 -13.30 -10.62
N SER A 60 -12.24 -13.95 -11.71
CA SER A 60 -11.15 -14.90 -11.66
C SER A 60 -9.83 -14.26 -11.25
N ASP A 61 -9.50 -13.10 -11.82
CA ASP A 61 -8.27 -12.40 -11.53
C ASP A 61 -8.28 -11.85 -10.09
N ALA A 62 -9.42 -11.28 -9.67
CA ALA A 62 -9.61 -10.83 -8.30
C ALA A 62 -9.39 -11.97 -7.28
N TYR A 63 -9.94 -13.15 -7.56
CA TYR A 63 -9.76 -14.34 -6.72
C TYR A 63 -8.29 -14.78 -6.65
N GLN A 64 -7.57 -14.76 -7.77
CA GLN A 64 -6.14 -15.10 -7.80
C GLN A 64 -5.31 -14.11 -6.98
N ILE A 65 -5.60 -12.81 -7.08
CA ILE A 65 -4.93 -11.78 -6.28
C ILE A 65 -5.21 -11.98 -4.79
N LEU A 66 -6.45 -12.26 -4.42
CA LEU A 66 -6.84 -12.48 -3.02
C LEU A 66 -6.13 -13.69 -2.42
N ILE A 67 -6.06 -14.81 -3.16
CA ILE A 67 -5.36 -16.01 -2.67
C ILE A 67 -3.85 -15.77 -2.59
N SER A 68 -3.24 -15.33 -3.68
CA SER A 68 -1.79 -15.12 -3.72
C SER A 68 -1.33 -14.07 -2.72
N GLY A 69 -2.08 -12.98 -2.59
CA GLY A 69 -1.83 -11.94 -1.60
C GLY A 69 -1.97 -12.45 -0.16
N THR A 70 -3.00 -13.26 0.11
CA THR A 70 -3.18 -13.90 1.42
C THR A 70 -1.99 -14.80 1.77
N VAL A 71 -1.60 -15.67 0.86
CA VAL A 71 -0.42 -16.54 1.04
C VAL A 71 0.83 -15.71 1.28
N MET A 72 1.03 -14.67 0.49
CA MET A 72 2.19 -13.76 0.64
C MET A 72 2.22 -13.09 2.02
N ILE A 73 1.09 -12.61 2.53
CA ILE A 73 1.01 -11.98 3.86
C ILE A 73 1.34 -12.99 4.95
N PHE A 74 0.77 -14.20 4.92
CA PHE A 74 1.06 -15.22 5.92
C PHE A 74 2.52 -15.67 5.88
N LEU A 75 3.10 -15.87 4.69
CA LEU A 75 4.52 -16.16 4.55
C LEU A 75 5.39 -15.02 5.10
N SER A 76 5.02 -13.76 4.85
CA SER A 76 5.72 -12.59 5.38
C SER A 76 5.66 -12.54 6.91
N ILE A 77 4.53 -12.91 7.53
CA ILE A 77 4.41 -13.03 8.99
C ILE A 77 5.37 -14.09 9.53
N ILE A 78 5.37 -15.28 8.92
CA ILE A 78 6.21 -16.40 9.38
C ILE A 78 7.70 -16.05 9.24
N ILE A 79 8.10 -15.58 8.06
CA ILE A 79 9.50 -15.23 7.76
C ILE A 79 9.93 -14.06 8.64
N GLY A 80 9.11 -13.00 8.72
CA GLY A 80 9.38 -11.82 9.55
C GLY A 80 9.54 -12.19 11.03
N ALA A 81 8.64 -13.02 11.56
CA ALA A 81 8.72 -13.47 12.94
C ALA A 81 9.98 -14.34 13.21
N CYS A 82 10.34 -15.23 12.28
CA CYS A 82 11.56 -16.01 12.38
C CYS A 82 12.82 -15.13 12.37
N LEU A 83 12.88 -14.16 11.46
CA LEU A 83 14.02 -13.22 11.36
C LEU A 83 14.13 -12.36 12.61
N LEU A 84 13.03 -11.79 13.10
CA LEU A 84 13.05 -10.97 14.32
C LEU A 84 13.48 -11.77 15.55
N LYS A 85 13.03 -13.02 15.70
CA LYS A 85 13.49 -13.91 16.78
C LYS A 85 14.98 -14.22 16.67
N LEU A 86 15.47 -14.49 15.45
CA LEU A 86 16.90 -14.74 15.20
C LEU A 86 17.76 -13.55 15.59
N PHE A 87 17.32 -12.34 15.28
CA PHE A 87 18.01 -11.09 15.62
C PHE A 87 17.67 -10.57 17.03
N LYS A 88 16.90 -11.33 17.83
CA LYS A 88 16.47 -10.95 19.18
C LYS A 88 15.78 -9.58 19.22
N LYS A 89 14.96 -9.28 18.21
CA LYS A 89 14.16 -8.05 18.11
C LYS A 89 12.74 -8.30 18.59
N ASP A 90 12.10 -7.24 19.09
CA ASP A 90 10.74 -7.28 19.58
C ASP A 90 9.75 -7.44 18.41
N LEU A 91 8.89 -8.49 18.47
CA LEU A 91 7.92 -8.77 17.44
C LEU A 91 6.83 -7.69 17.39
N SER A 92 6.34 -7.23 18.54
CA SER A 92 5.24 -6.26 18.61
C SER A 92 5.62 -4.91 18.00
N ILE A 93 6.91 -4.55 18.03
CA ILE A 93 7.40 -3.28 17.46
C ILE A 93 7.64 -3.38 15.95
N TYR A 94 8.28 -4.47 15.50
CA TYR A 94 8.84 -4.52 14.14
C TYR A 94 8.02 -5.36 13.16
N LEU A 95 7.28 -6.39 13.62
CA LEU A 95 6.64 -7.33 12.73
C LEU A 95 5.55 -6.66 11.85
N ASN A 96 4.76 -5.79 12.46
CA ASN A 96 3.70 -5.08 11.73
C ASN A 96 4.24 -4.25 10.56
N THR A 97 5.34 -3.52 10.78
CA THR A 97 5.99 -2.71 9.74
C THR A 97 6.64 -3.56 8.65
N LEU A 98 7.15 -4.75 8.99
CA LEU A 98 7.75 -5.67 8.01
C LEU A 98 6.71 -6.35 7.13
N VAL A 99 5.55 -6.67 7.69
CA VAL A 99 4.49 -7.44 7.00
C VAL A 99 3.59 -6.57 6.16
N PHE A 100 3.23 -5.36 6.65
CA PHE A 100 2.27 -4.48 5.99
C PHE A 100 2.98 -3.29 5.33
N PRO A 101 3.32 -3.40 4.04
CA PRO A 101 3.98 -2.33 3.29
C PRO A 101 3.01 -1.17 2.99
N ASN A 102 3.57 0.00 2.68
CA ASN A 102 2.78 1.17 2.27
C ASN A 102 2.29 1.00 0.82
N THR A 103 1.23 0.23 0.64
CA THR A 103 0.66 -0.05 -0.69
C THR A 103 -0.16 1.11 -1.23
N ALA A 104 -0.95 1.78 -0.39
CA ALA A 104 -1.85 2.83 -0.83
C ALA A 104 -1.12 4.08 -1.33
N ASN A 105 -0.18 4.61 -0.53
CA ASN A 105 0.41 5.92 -0.83
C ASN A 105 1.59 5.85 -1.81
N LEU A 106 2.25 4.70 -1.91
CA LEU A 106 3.43 4.55 -2.77
C LEU A 106 3.19 3.60 -3.93
N ALA A 107 2.66 2.40 -3.67
CA ALA A 107 2.53 1.40 -4.72
C ALA A 107 1.44 1.72 -5.74
N LEU A 108 0.30 2.32 -5.33
CA LEU A 108 -0.77 2.70 -6.25
C LEU A 108 -0.31 3.73 -7.30
N PRO A 109 0.33 4.87 -6.96
CA PRO A 109 0.86 5.78 -7.95
C PRO A 109 1.92 5.14 -8.87
N ILE A 110 2.79 4.31 -8.33
CA ILE A 110 3.80 3.60 -9.12
C ILE A 110 3.12 2.63 -10.11
N ALA A 111 2.12 1.87 -9.68
CA ALA A 111 1.38 0.97 -10.56
C ALA A 111 0.73 1.73 -11.71
N LEU A 112 0.11 2.87 -11.43
CA LEU A 112 -0.53 3.71 -12.44
C LEU A 112 0.48 4.27 -13.44
N PHE A 113 1.58 4.85 -12.97
CA PHE A 113 2.56 5.50 -13.85
C PHE A 113 3.43 4.51 -14.62
N ALA A 114 3.75 3.34 -14.03
CA ALA A 114 4.59 2.35 -14.66
C ALA A 114 3.85 1.44 -15.64
N PHE A 115 2.62 1.05 -15.28
CA PHE A 115 1.90 -0.03 -15.97
C PHE A 115 0.50 0.38 -16.45
N GLY A 116 0.04 1.60 -16.13
CA GLY A 116 -1.24 2.15 -16.57
C GLY A 116 -2.45 1.73 -15.73
N GLN A 117 -3.63 2.06 -16.24
CA GLN A 117 -4.90 1.94 -15.53
C GLN A 117 -5.24 0.50 -15.11
N GLU A 118 -4.98 -0.47 -15.96
CA GLU A 118 -5.28 -1.87 -15.68
C GLU A 118 -4.49 -2.38 -14.46
N ALA A 119 -3.19 -2.11 -14.42
CA ALA A 119 -2.35 -2.49 -13.28
C ALA A 119 -2.74 -1.74 -11.99
N PHE A 120 -3.22 -0.51 -12.11
CA PHE A 120 -3.74 0.27 -10.99
C PHE A 120 -4.97 -0.40 -10.37
N GLU A 121 -5.90 -0.93 -11.17
CA GLU A 121 -7.08 -1.66 -10.71
C GLU A 121 -6.70 -2.94 -9.94
N TYR A 122 -5.75 -3.73 -10.46
CA TYR A 122 -5.19 -4.89 -9.75
C TYR A 122 -4.53 -4.50 -8.42
N ALA A 123 -3.77 -3.39 -8.43
CA ALA A 123 -3.08 -2.89 -7.25
C ALA A 123 -4.08 -2.41 -6.17
N ILE A 124 -5.25 -1.89 -6.55
CA ILE A 124 -6.30 -1.51 -5.59
C ILE A 124 -6.88 -2.75 -4.88
N ILE A 125 -7.14 -3.83 -5.61
CA ILE A 125 -7.64 -5.08 -5.00
C ILE A 125 -6.61 -5.61 -3.98
N PHE A 126 -5.34 -5.64 -4.36
CA PHE A 126 -4.26 -6.06 -3.46
C PHE A 126 -4.13 -5.12 -2.25
N THR A 127 -4.20 -3.82 -2.45
CA THR A 127 -4.14 -2.82 -1.37
C THR A 127 -5.30 -2.97 -0.41
N THR A 128 -6.50 -3.26 -0.92
CA THR A 128 -7.69 -3.54 -0.09
C THR A 128 -7.48 -4.77 0.79
N LEU A 129 -6.91 -5.83 0.23
CA LEU A 129 -6.58 -7.03 0.98
C LEU A 129 -5.57 -6.74 2.10
N VAL A 130 -4.48 -6.03 1.78
CA VAL A 130 -3.46 -5.64 2.77
C VAL A 130 -4.07 -4.80 3.88
N PHE A 131 -4.93 -3.84 3.53
CA PHE A 131 -5.63 -3.00 4.51
C PHE A 131 -6.54 -3.82 5.43
N PHE A 132 -7.31 -4.77 4.87
CA PHE A 132 -8.15 -5.68 5.65
C PHE A 132 -7.32 -6.49 6.67
N TYR A 133 -6.21 -7.09 6.25
CA TYR A 133 -5.33 -7.83 7.14
C TYR A 133 -4.61 -6.93 8.15
N HIS A 134 -4.24 -5.71 7.75
CA HIS A 134 -3.63 -4.76 8.67
C HIS A 134 -4.59 -4.36 9.79
N CYS A 135 -5.86 -4.07 9.46
CA CYS A 135 -6.89 -3.71 10.43
C CYS A 135 -7.37 -4.89 11.30
N SER A 136 -7.15 -6.13 10.86
CA SER A 136 -7.50 -7.34 11.63
C SER A 136 -6.28 -7.93 12.36
N ILE A 137 -5.44 -8.65 11.65
CA ILE A 137 -4.26 -9.33 12.21
C ILE A 137 -3.21 -8.31 12.68
N GLY A 138 -3.01 -7.21 11.97
CA GLY A 138 -2.03 -6.19 12.34
C GLY A 138 -2.25 -5.61 13.73
N ILE A 139 -3.51 -5.40 14.13
CA ILE A 139 -3.86 -4.91 15.47
C ILE A 139 -3.51 -5.95 16.55
N PHE A 140 -3.71 -7.25 16.28
CA PHE A 140 -3.35 -8.31 17.23
C PHE A 140 -1.83 -8.47 17.41
N ILE A 141 -1.04 -8.16 16.39
CA ILE A 141 0.43 -8.18 16.46
C ILE A 141 0.96 -7.08 17.38
N LEU A 142 0.27 -5.93 17.45
CA LEU A 142 0.68 -4.77 18.24
C LEU A 142 0.37 -4.91 19.75
N ASN A 143 -0.50 -5.84 20.13
CA ASN A 143 -0.87 -6.13 21.51
C ASN A 143 -0.04 -7.28 22.09
#